data_250fcf1a13bbda7c38c22785dc800857
#
_entry.id   250fcf1a13bbda7c38c22785dc800857
#
_cell.length_a   1.000
_cell.length_b   1.000
_cell.length_c   1.000
_cell.angle_alpha   90.00
_cell.angle_beta   90.00
_cell.angle_gamma   90.00
#
_symmetry.space_group_name_H-M   'P 1'
#
loop_
_entity.id
_entity.type
_entity.pdbx_description
1 polymer ?
#
loop_
_entity_poly.entity_id
_entity_poly.type
_entity_poly.pdbx_seq_one_letter_code
_entity_poly.pdbx_strand_id
1 'polypeptide(L)'
;MDFERVRESQDFNKGIENVILGLNQGHRIALMCTEKEPIDCHRAILVARAFEMRTIYAKHILSSGKILTQQQLDDQLLQKYFPDRRQLSLFTYEKQISEEEYLTEAYKKRNIEIGYYIDNTKKVLVM
;
A
#
# COMPACT_ATOMS: atom_id res chain seq x y z
N MET A 1 8.36 3.50 -10.50
CA MET A 1 6.91 3.71 -10.70
C MET A 1 6.35 4.45 -9.50
N ASP A 2 5.63 5.52 -9.74
CA ASP A 2 5.00 6.31 -8.71
C ASP A 2 3.56 5.83 -8.49
N PHE A 3 3.31 5.16 -7.38
CA PHE A 3 2.00 4.58 -7.08
C PHE A 3 0.91 5.64 -6.87
N GLU A 4 1.27 6.82 -6.38
CA GLU A 4 0.29 7.90 -6.25
C GLU A 4 -0.23 8.35 -7.62
N ARG A 5 0.66 8.45 -8.60
CA ARG A 5 0.27 8.78 -9.97
C ARG A 5 -0.59 7.68 -10.59
N VAL A 6 -0.21 6.41 -10.34
CA VAL A 6 -1.02 5.27 -10.81
C VAL A 6 -2.42 5.35 -10.22
N ARG A 7 -2.55 5.63 -8.93
CA ARG A 7 -3.85 5.74 -8.27
C ARG A 7 -4.71 6.90 -8.80
N GLU A 8 -4.10 7.89 -9.43
CA GLU A 8 -4.83 9.01 -10.06
C GLU A 8 -5.25 8.72 -11.51
N SER A 9 -4.70 7.68 -12.13
CA SER A 9 -5.00 7.38 -13.54
C SER A 9 -6.43 6.87 -13.72
N GLN A 10 -7.02 7.17 -14.88
CA GLN A 10 -8.38 6.73 -15.22
C GLN A 10 -8.47 5.21 -15.30
N ASP A 11 -7.49 4.57 -15.92
CA ASP A 11 -7.49 3.11 -16.10
C ASP A 11 -7.44 2.38 -14.77
N PHE A 12 -6.59 2.85 -13.86
CA PHE A 12 -6.51 2.29 -12.52
C PHE A 12 -7.84 2.45 -11.77
N ASN A 13 -8.41 3.64 -11.80
CA ASN A 13 -9.68 3.93 -11.12
C ASN A 13 -10.84 3.14 -11.72
N LYS A 14 -10.85 2.92 -13.02
CA LYS A 14 -11.83 2.03 -13.66
C LYS A 14 -11.72 0.61 -13.12
N GLY A 15 -10.50 0.11 -12.96
CA GLY A 15 -10.27 -1.22 -12.36
C GLY A 15 -10.80 -1.30 -10.94
N ILE A 16 -10.51 -0.29 -10.12
CA ILE A 16 -11.00 -0.20 -8.75
C ILE A 16 -12.54 -0.19 -8.73
N GLU A 17 -13.16 0.62 -9.57
CA GLU A 17 -14.63 0.71 -9.66
C GLU A 17 -15.26 -0.62 -10.08
N ASN A 18 -14.64 -1.34 -11.01
CA ASN A 18 -15.11 -2.65 -11.43
C ASN A 18 -15.07 -3.67 -10.29
N VAL A 19 -14.03 -3.64 -9.47
CA VAL A 19 -13.95 -4.51 -8.28
C VAL A 19 -15.04 -4.13 -7.28
N ILE A 20 -15.24 -2.85 -7.03
CA ILE A 20 -16.30 -2.37 -6.12
C ILE A 20 -17.68 -2.81 -6.62
N LEU A 21 -17.93 -2.69 -7.93
CA LEU A 21 -19.18 -3.14 -8.52
C LEU A 21 -19.39 -4.64 -8.27
N GLY A 22 -18.35 -5.45 -8.47
CA GLY A 22 -18.42 -6.89 -8.19
C GLY A 22 -18.72 -7.18 -6.72
N LEU A 23 -18.09 -6.45 -5.79
CA LEU A 23 -18.35 -6.59 -4.36
C LEU A 23 -19.80 -6.24 -4.03
N ASN A 24 -20.33 -5.16 -4.62
CA ASN A 24 -21.72 -4.75 -4.42
C ASN A 24 -22.74 -5.74 -5.00
N GLN A 25 -22.32 -6.53 -5.98
CA GLN A 25 -23.14 -7.61 -6.54
C GLN A 25 -23.07 -8.89 -5.72
N GLY A 26 -22.36 -8.88 -4.61
CA GLY A 26 -22.25 -10.03 -3.71
C GLY A 26 -21.12 -11.00 -4.02
N HIS A 27 -20.23 -10.66 -4.96
CA HIS A 27 -19.07 -11.50 -5.27
C HIS A 27 -18.01 -11.41 -4.18
N ARG A 28 -17.36 -12.54 -3.90
CA ARG A 28 -16.12 -12.57 -3.11
C ARG A 28 -14.96 -12.50 -4.07
N ILE A 29 -14.11 -11.50 -3.89
CA ILE A 29 -13.03 -11.20 -4.84
C ILE A 29 -11.69 -11.33 -4.14
N ALA A 30 -10.78 -12.11 -4.74
CA ALA A 30 -9.40 -12.23 -4.31
C ALA A 30 -8.50 -11.74 -5.44
N LEU A 31 -7.66 -10.75 -5.14
CA LEU A 31 -6.65 -10.27 -6.07
C LEU A 31 -5.35 -11.05 -5.85
N MET A 32 -4.64 -11.35 -6.92
CA MET A 32 -3.44 -12.17 -6.86
C MET A 32 -2.19 -11.37 -7.19
N CYS A 33 -1.08 -11.72 -6.55
CA CYS A 33 0.23 -11.17 -6.80
C CYS A 33 1.27 -12.29 -6.71
N THR A 34 2.41 -12.10 -7.35
CA THR A 34 3.50 -13.08 -7.31
C THR A 34 4.33 -13.00 -6.03
N GLU A 35 4.27 -11.90 -5.30
CA GLU A 35 5.00 -11.73 -4.05
C GLU A 35 4.31 -12.44 -2.89
N LYS A 36 5.11 -13.04 -1.99
CA LYS A 36 4.60 -13.80 -0.85
C LYS A 36 4.12 -12.92 0.30
N GLU A 37 4.90 -11.86 0.60
CA GLU A 37 4.61 -10.98 1.74
C GLU A 37 3.89 -9.71 1.27
N PRO A 38 2.80 -9.32 1.94
CA PRO A 38 2.05 -8.11 1.54
C PRO A 38 2.90 -6.84 1.52
N ILE A 39 3.84 -6.70 2.45
CA ILE A 39 4.70 -5.51 2.53
C ILE A 39 5.60 -5.35 1.29
N ASP A 40 5.88 -6.44 0.59
CA ASP A 40 6.68 -6.45 -0.63
C ASP A 40 5.84 -6.42 -1.91
N CYS A 41 4.53 -6.40 -1.79
CA CYS A 41 3.61 -6.66 -2.89
C CYS A 41 2.96 -5.39 -3.41
N HIS A 42 3.04 -5.16 -4.72
CA HIS A 42 2.33 -4.07 -5.39
C HIS A 42 0.83 -4.13 -5.15
N ARG A 43 0.24 -5.32 -5.08
CA ARG A 43 -1.18 -5.49 -4.77
C ARG A 43 -1.52 -4.86 -3.42
N ALA A 44 -0.68 -5.06 -2.41
CA ALA A 44 -0.93 -4.49 -1.09
C ALA A 44 -0.60 -3.00 -1.03
N ILE A 45 0.60 -2.62 -1.48
CA ILE A 45 1.09 -1.24 -1.31
C ILE A 45 0.40 -0.26 -2.28
N LEU A 46 0.08 -0.70 -3.48
CA LEU A 46 -0.62 0.13 -4.46
C LEU A 46 -2.14 -0.06 -4.39
N VAL A 47 -2.60 -1.29 -4.54
CA VAL A 47 -4.02 -1.59 -4.78
C VAL A 47 -4.81 -1.59 -3.48
N ALA A 48 -4.37 -2.34 -2.48
CA ALA A 48 -5.08 -2.39 -1.18
C ALA A 48 -5.11 -1.02 -0.51
N ARG A 49 -4.04 -0.24 -0.65
CA ARG A 49 -4.02 1.14 -0.15
C ARG A 49 -5.08 2.00 -0.85
N ALA A 50 -5.28 1.82 -2.16
CA ALA A 50 -6.32 2.54 -2.89
C ALA A 50 -7.72 2.21 -2.37
N PHE A 51 -7.98 0.95 -2.06
CA PHE A 51 -9.25 0.55 -1.44
C PHE A 51 -9.40 1.11 -0.02
N GLU A 52 -8.32 1.11 0.77
CA GLU A 52 -8.32 1.68 2.12
C GLU A 52 -8.68 3.16 2.10
N MET A 53 -8.17 3.91 1.14
CA MET A 53 -8.50 5.32 0.97
C MET A 53 -9.99 5.54 0.64
N ARG A 54 -10.69 4.50 0.20
CA ARG A 54 -12.14 4.48 -0.04
C ARG A 54 -12.90 3.75 1.07
N THR A 55 -12.25 3.53 2.22
CA THR A 55 -12.82 2.84 3.40
C THR A 55 -13.21 1.38 3.14
N ILE A 56 -12.55 0.73 2.18
CA ILE A 56 -12.68 -0.70 1.90
C ILE A 56 -11.38 -1.37 2.33
N TYR A 57 -11.46 -2.26 3.32
CA TYR A 57 -10.29 -2.83 3.97
C TYR A 57 -10.04 -4.24 3.49
N ALA A 58 -8.89 -4.45 2.84
CA ALA A 58 -8.47 -5.75 2.36
C ALA A 58 -8.01 -6.64 3.51
N LYS A 59 -8.16 -7.94 3.33
CA LYS A 59 -7.52 -8.95 4.17
C LYS A 59 -6.48 -9.65 3.31
N HIS A 60 -5.26 -9.74 3.81
CA HIS A 60 -4.15 -10.31 3.07
C HIS A 60 -3.95 -11.77 3.47
N ILE A 61 -4.03 -12.66 2.50
CA ILE A 61 -3.83 -14.09 2.74
C ILE A 61 -2.33 -14.38 2.62
N LEU A 62 -1.72 -14.80 3.72
CA LEU A 62 -0.30 -15.12 3.76
C LEU A 62 -0.04 -16.52 3.23
N SER A 63 1.22 -16.81 2.86
CA SER A 63 1.62 -18.13 2.39
C SER A 63 1.39 -19.23 3.43
N SER A 64 1.37 -18.88 4.72
CA SER A 64 1.06 -19.79 5.83
C SER A 64 -0.43 -20.12 5.94
N GLY A 65 -1.29 -19.45 5.19
CA GLY A 65 -2.76 -19.55 5.33
C GLY A 65 -3.34 -18.60 6.37
N LYS A 66 -2.50 -17.90 7.13
CA LYS A 66 -2.95 -16.89 8.08
C LYS A 66 -3.38 -15.62 7.35
N ILE A 67 -4.19 -14.82 8.03
CA ILE A 67 -4.69 -13.56 7.48
C ILE A 67 -4.04 -12.38 8.20
N LEU A 68 -3.49 -11.47 7.40
CA LEU A 68 -3.00 -10.17 7.87
C LEU A 68 -4.04 -9.12 7.49
N THR A 69 -4.55 -8.37 8.47
CA THR A 69 -5.50 -7.30 8.19
C THR A 69 -4.78 -6.08 7.59
N GLN A 70 -5.54 -5.21 6.92
CA GLN A 70 -5.00 -3.95 6.40
C GLN A 70 -4.42 -3.09 7.52
N GLN A 71 -5.08 -3.05 8.68
CA GLN A 71 -4.57 -2.33 9.85
C GLN A 71 -3.22 -2.89 10.31
N GLN A 72 -3.06 -4.19 10.33
CA GLN A 72 -1.79 -4.82 10.70
C GLN A 72 -0.68 -4.51 9.70
N LEU A 73 -1.01 -4.45 8.41
CA LEU A 73 -0.05 -4.02 7.38
C LEU A 73 0.38 -2.57 7.60
N ASP A 74 -0.57 -1.68 7.86
CA ASP A 74 -0.29 -0.28 8.15
C ASP A 74 0.64 -0.16 9.37
N ASP A 75 0.38 -0.93 10.42
CA ASP A 75 1.23 -0.95 11.61
C ASP A 75 2.65 -1.44 11.30
N GLN A 76 2.79 -2.45 10.44
CA GLN A 76 4.11 -2.92 10.00
C GLN A 76 4.88 -1.82 9.26
N LEU A 77 4.22 -1.08 8.39
CA LEU A 77 4.85 0.02 7.65
C LEU A 77 5.27 1.16 8.59
N LEU A 78 4.40 1.53 9.51
CA LEU A 78 4.70 2.56 10.50
C LEU A 78 5.88 2.14 11.40
N GLN A 79 5.91 0.90 11.84
CA GLN A 79 7.00 0.38 12.66
C GLN A 79 8.32 0.32 11.88
N LYS A 80 8.26 0.01 10.59
CA LYS A 80 9.46 -0.06 9.74
C LYS A 80 10.08 1.32 9.49
N TYR A 81 9.26 2.31 9.18
CA TYR A 81 9.75 3.62 8.73
C TYR A 81 9.74 4.71 9.79
N PHE A 82 8.86 4.60 10.77
CA PHE A 82 8.69 5.59 11.84
C PHE A 82 8.50 4.93 13.20
N PRO A 83 9.47 4.10 13.65
CA PRO A 83 9.33 3.40 14.93
C PRO A 83 9.26 4.34 16.13
N ASP A 84 9.88 5.52 16.01
CA ASP A 84 9.98 6.51 17.09
C ASP A 84 8.95 7.65 16.96
N ARG A 85 7.93 7.50 16.12
CA ARG A 85 6.99 8.59 15.83
C ARG A 85 6.31 9.19 17.08
N ARG A 86 6.04 8.37 18.08
CA ARG A 86 5.43 8.84 19.32
C ARG A 86 6.38 9.70 20.14
N GLN A 87 7.67 9.38 20.17
CA GLN A 87 8.68 10.17 20.84
C GLN A 87 8.92 11.48 20.10
N LEU A 88 8.95 11.44 18.77
CA LEU A 88 9.13 12.63 17.96
C LEU A 88 8.00 13.64 18.18
N SER A 89 6.77 13.20 18.38
CA SER A 89 5.64 14.07 18.62
C SER A 89 5.69 14.77 19.98
N LEU A 90 6.39 14.19 20.95
CA LEU A 90 6.57 14.82 22.29
C LEU A 90 7.60 15.93 22.29
N PHE A 91 8.58 15.90 21.35
CA PHE A 91 9.66 16.86 21.29
C PHE A 91 9.43 18.00 20.29
N THR A 92 8.47 17.85 19.38
CA THR A 92 8.18 18.88 18.38
C THR A 92 6.85 19.56 18.70
N TYR A 93 6.90 20.58 19.55
CA TYR A 93 5.71 21.36 19.90
C TYR A 93 5.07 22.10 18.72
N GLU A 94 5.82 22.30 17.62
CA GLU A 94 5.39 23.15 16.51
C GLU A 94 4.78 22.40 15.35
N LYS A 95 4.99 21.06 15.25
CA LYS A 95 4.42 20.23 14.16
C LYS A 95 4.01 18.89 14.70
N GLN A 96 2.76 18.80 15.13
CA GLN A 96 2.16 17.50 15.39
C GLN A 96 1.84 16.85 14.05
N ILE A 97 2.67 15.88 13.66
CA ILE A 97 2.40 15.05 12.48
C ILE A 97 1.39 14.00 12.91
N SER A 98 0.25 13.94 12.20
CA SER A 98 -0.78 12.96 12.48
C SER A 98 -0.34 11.55 12.10
N GLU A 99 -0.98 10.54 12.69
CA GLU A 99 -0.76 9.14 12.29
C GLU A 99 -1.02 8.92 10.80
N GLU A 100 -2.03 9.59 10.24
CA GLU A 100 -2.35 9.51 8.82
C GLU A 100 -1.23 10.08 7.94
N GLU A 101 -0.61 11.16 8.35
CA GLU A 101 0.52 11.74 7.64
C GLU A 101 1.74 10.80 7.69
N TYR A 102 2.03 10.20 8.84
CA TYR A 102 3.09 9.20 8.95
C TYR A 102 2.80 7.99 8.06
N LEU A 103 1.56 7.53 8.03
CA LEU A 103 1.17 6.40 7.21
C LEU A 103 1.33 6.71 5.72
N THR A 104 0.90 7.89 5.28
CA THR A 104 1.07 8.33 3.89
C THR A 104 2.55 8.34 3.50
N GLU A 105 3.41 8.87 4.36
CA GLU A 105 4.85 8.87 4.12
C GLU A 105 5.46 7.48 4.13
N ALA A 106 4.98 6.59 5.00
CA ALA A 106 5.44 5.19 5.02
C ALA A 106 5.13 4.47 3.72
N TYR A 107 3.93 4.66 3.16
CA TYR A 107 3.57 4.11 1.85
C TYR A 107 4.43 4.69 0.73
N LYS A 108 4.73 5.99 0.77
CA LYS A 108 5.64 6.61 -0.21
C LYS A 108 7.03 6.00 -0.17
N LYS A 109 7.58 5.83 1.04
CA LYS A 109 8.91 5.22 1.23
C LYS A 109 8.91 3.77 0.74
N ARG A 110 7.86 3.02 1.03
CA ARG A 110 7.75 1.64 0.57
C ARG A 110 7.62 1.56 -0.94
N ASN A 111 6.88 2.47 -1.56
CA ASN A 111 6.80 2.58 -3.01
C ASN A 111 8.18 2.79 -3.65
N ILE A 112 8.99 3.66 -3.06
CA ILE A 112 10.35 3.91 -3.57
C ILE A 112 11.17 2.63 -3.57
N GLU A 113 11.06 1.81 -2.52
CA GLU A 113 11.85 0.58 -2.38
C GLU A 113 11.37 -0.55 -3.29
N ILE A 114 10.06 -0.71 -3.50
CA ILE A 114 9.51 -1.85 -4.24
C ILE A 114 9.01 -1.52 -5.64
N GLY A 115 8.85 -0.22 -5.96
CA GLY A 115 8.37 0.20 -7.27
C GLY A 115 9.37 -0.15 -8.37
N TYR A 116 8.85 -0.54 -9.54
CA TYR A 116 9.71 -0.77 -10.69
C TYR A 116 10.15 0.57 -11.27
N TYR A 117 11.46 0.78 -11.31
CA TYR A 117 12.05 1.94 -11.96
C TYR A 117 12.72 1.50 -13.24
N ILE A 118 12.47 2.24 -14.31
CA ILE A 118 13.28 2.10 -15.52
C ILE A 118 14.58 2.83 -15.22
N ASP A 119 15.61 2.06 -14.89
CA ASP A 119 16.93 2.61 -14.70
C ASP A 119 17.62 2.68 -16.07
N ASN A 120 17.67 3.89 -16.62
CA ASN A 120 18.30 4.12 -17.91
C ASN A 120 19.82 3.84 -17.90
N THR A 121 20.45 3.75 -16.73
CA THR A 121 21.87 3.48 -16.63
C THR A 121 22.20 2.00 -16.68
N LYS A 122 21.27 1.13 -16.30
CA LYS A 122 21.52 -0.31 -16.23
C LYS A 122 21.01 -1.09 -17.43
N LYS A 123 20.16 -0.51 -18.26
CA LYS A 123 19.55 -1.18 -19.42
C LYS A 123 19.17 -2.63 -19.12
N VAL A 124 18.55 -2.86 -17.95
CA VAL A 124 18.15 -4.20 -17.58
C VAL A 124 16.86 -4.52 -18.30
N LEU A 125 16.94 -5.51 -19.17
CA LEU A 125 15.76 -6.10 -19.75
C LEU A 125 15.12 -7.01 -18.70
N VAL A 126 14.12 -6.51 -18.03
CA VAL A 126 13.33 -7.33 -17.10
C VAL A 126 12.20 -7.94 -17.88
N MET A 127 12.28 -9.23 -18.05
CA MET A 127 11.21 -9.98 -18.68
C MET A 127 10.41 -10.75 -17.64
#